data_af8ee2ff895bea9e61264f47bbfca6f7
#
_entry.id   af8ee2ff895bea9e61264f47bbfca6f7
#
_cell.length_a   1.000
_cell.length_b   1.000
_cell.length_c   1.000
_cell.angle_alpha   90.00
_cell.angle_beta   90.00
_cell.angle_gamma   90.00
#
_symmetry.space_group_name_H-M   'P 1'
#
loop_
_entity.id
_entity.type
_entity.pdbx_description
1 polymer ?
#
loop_
_entity_poly.entity_id
_entity_poly.type
_entity_poly.pdbx_seq_one_letter_code
_entity_poly.pdbx_strand_id
1 'polypeptide(L)'
;DVFTTVDSSDAREEIVNGGPCIIMATSGMLQGGPSLGYLKALAEDENSTLLFVSYQVEGTLGRRIQKGYREFVVKLANGKGLPIKINMNVQTISGFSGHSSRSQIISFIRKVNPKPDKIIVNHGEASRCVSLAALVHKRLKIETKAPLNKETIIL
;
A
#
# COMPACT_ATOMS: atom_id res chain seq x y z
N ASP A 1 3.39 20.75 21.53
CA ASP A 1 3.32 19.35 21.04
C ASP A 1 3.80 19.30 19.60
N VAL A 2 4.49 18.21 19.24
CA VAL A 2 5.02 18.02 17.87
C VAL A 2 3.93 17.46 16.93
N PHE A 3 2.91 16.81 17.50
CA PHE A 3 1.82 16.21 16.75
C PHE A 3 0.47 16.81 17.15
N THR A 4 -0.34 17.08 16.16
CA THR A 4 -1.74 17.54 16.33
C THR A 4 -2.68 16.53 15.67
N THR A 5 -3.71 16.11 16.40
CA THR A 5 -4.76 15.26 15.86
C THR A 5 -5.75 16.09 15.06
N VAL A 6 -6.19 15.58 13.89
CA VAL A 6 -7.12 16.25 12.99
C VAL A 6 -8.38 15.40 12.87
N ASP A 7 -9.45 15.80 13.54
CA ASP A 7 -10.67 15.03 13.73
C ASP A 7 -11.92 15.65 13.08
N SER A 8 -11.79 16.84 12.47
CA SER A 8 -12.89 17.50 11.76
C SER A 8 -12.55 17.84 10.30
N SER A 9 -13.57 18.15 9.49
CA SER A 9 -13.39 18.67 8.13
C SER A 9 -12.77 20.05 8.13
N ASP A 10 -13.22 20.90 9.06
CA ASP A 10 -12.78 22.30 9.17
C ASP A 10 -11.30 22.38 9.56
N ALA A 11 -10.87 21.55 10.52
CA ALA A 11 -9.46 21.44 10.89
C ALA A 11 -8.59 20.94 9.71
N ARG A 12 -9.13 20.07 8.83
CA ARG A 12 -8.41 19.66 7.61
C ARG A 12 -8.25 20.78 6.62
N GLU A 13 -9.28 21.59 6.43
CA GLU A 13 -9.24 22.76 5.55
C GLU A 13 -8.26 23.81 6.08
N GLU A 14 -8.25 24.04 7.38
CA GLU A 14 -7.28 24.93 8.03
C GLU A 14 -5.83 24.47 7.79
N ILE A 15 -5.54 23.16 7.91
CA ILE A 15 -4.21 22.62 7.64
C ILE A 15 -3.81 22.75 6.18
N VAL A 16 -4.72 22.48 5.24
CA VAL A 16 -4.45 22.61 3.81
C VAL A 16 -4.12 24.05 3.41
N ASN A 17 -4.78 25.02 4.03
CA ASN A 17 -4.59 26.46 3.78
C ASN A 17 -3.52 27.09 4.70
N GLY A 18 -2.96 26.32 5.62
CA GLY A 18 -1.98 26.78 6.60
C GLY A 18 -0.54 26.80 6.10
N GLY A 19 0.39 26.93 7.05
CA GLY A 19 1.83 26.92 6.78
C GLY A 19 2.39 25.52 6.49
N PRO A 20 3.69 25.42 6.21
CA PRO A 20 4.34 24.13 5.93
C PRO A 20 4.18 23.13 7.08
N CYS A 21 3.73 21.91 6.77
CA CYS A 21 3.52 20.85 7.76
C CYS A 21 3.73 19.47 7.14
N ILE A 22 3.83 18.44 7.98
CA ILE A 22 3.84 17.05 7.58
C ILE A 22 2.49 16.44 7.96
N ILE A 23 1.75 15.94 6.98
CA ILE A 23 0.44 15.32 7.16
C ILE A 23 0.60 13.80 7.11
N MET A 24 0.20 13.12 8.20
CA MET A 24 0.13 11.66 8.24
C MET A 24 -1.33 11.22 8.21
N ALA A 25 -1.74 10.52 7.15
CA ALA A 25 -3.13 10.15 6.95
C ALA A 25 -3.29 8.74 6.37
N THR A 26 -4.41 8.09 6.69
CA THR A 26 -4.88 6.85 6.08
C THR A 26 -5.93 7.15 5.00
N SER A 27 -6.21 6.27 4.02
CA SER A 27 -5.55 5.00 3.75
C SER A 27 -4.24 5.21 2.99
N GLY A 28 -3.22 4.41 3.29
CA GLY A 28 -1.91 4.51 2.63
C GLY A 28 -1.91 4.16 1.14
N MET A 29 -3.00 3.61 0.60
CA MET A 29 -3.17 3.24 -0.81
C MET A 29 -4.05 4.22 -1.59
N LEU A 30 -4.46 5.32 -0.97
CA LEU A 30 -5.32 6.36 -1.56
C LEU A 30 -6.66 5.83 -2.10
N GLN A 31 -7.24 4.84 -1.43
CA GLN A 31 -8.54 4.25 -1.81
C GLN A 31 -9.73 4.88 -1.07
N GLY A 32 -9.48 5.86 -0.23
CA GLY A 32 -10.48 6.54 0.58
C GLY A 32 -9.87 7.17 1.81
N GLY A 33 -10.73 7.68 2.69
CA GLY A 33 -10.31 8.30 3.94
C GLY A 33 -9.63 9.66 3.78
N PRO A 34 -9.06 10.19 4.87
CA PRO A 34 -8.44 11.51 4.89
C PRO A 34 -7.32 11.71 3.86
N SER A 35 -6.50 10.68 3.62
CA SER A 35 -5.39 10.76 2.66
C SER A 35 -5.83 11.12 1.24
N LEU A 36 -6.97 10.56 0.80
CA LEU A 36 -7.54 10.91 -0.51
C LEU A 36 -8.09 12.34 -0.50
N GLY A 37 -8.62 12.82 0.62
CA GLY A 37 -9.05 14.20 0.80
C GLY A 37 -7.90 15.18 0.64
N TYR A 38 -6.79 14.94 1.34
CA TYR A 38 -5.57 15.74 1.22
C TYR A 38 -4.96 15.67 -0.19
N LEU A 39 -4.95 14.49 -0.81
CA LEU A 39 -4.49 14.38 -2.19
C LEU A 39 -5.32 15.27 -3.14
N LYS A 40 -6.65 15.27 -3.01
CA LYS A 40 -7.52 16.12 -3.83
C LYS A 40 -7.25 17.60 -3.66
N ALA A 41 -6.94 18.03 -2.44
CA ALA A 41 -6.70 19.43 -2.11
C ALA A 41 -5.31 19.91 -2.54
N LEU A 42 -4.30 19.04 -2.47
CA LEU A 42 -2.90 19.41 -2.64
C LEU A 42 -2.26 18.89 -3.94
N ALA A 43 -2.97 18.09 -4.75
CA ALA A 43 -2.40 17.43 -5.93
C ALA A 43 -1.81 18.40 -6.94
N GLU A 44 -2.41 19.58 -7.11
CA GLU A 44 -1.98 20.58 -8.11
C GLU A 44 -0.90 21.52 -7.58
N ASP A 45 -0.57 21.47 -6.29
CA ASP A 45 0.47 22.30 -5.68
C ASP A 45 1.86 21.68 -5.91
N GLU A 46 2.70 22.37 -6.67
CA GLU A 46 4.07 21.94 -7.01
C GLU A 46 5.03 21.95 -5.81
N ASN A 47 4.71 22.68 -4.74
CA ASN A 47 5.51 22.73 -3.52
C ASN A 47 5.22 21.58 -2.56
N SER A 48 4.11 20.89 -2.75
CA SER A 48 3.72 19.73 -1.95
C SER A 48 4.42 18.45 -2.40
N THR A 49 4.58 17.50 -1.49
CA THR A 49 5.16 16.18 -1.77
C THR A 49 4.27 15.08 -1.22
N LEU A 50 3.86 14.16 -2.08
CA LEU A 50 3.24 12.89 -1.69
C LEU A 50 4.32 11.85 -1.41
N LEU A 51 4.36 11.36 -0.17
CA LEU A 51 5.35 10.39 0.26
C LEU A 51 4.70 9.03 0.54
N PHE A 52 5.01 8.04 -0.28
CA PHE A 52 4.60 6.67 -0.01
C PHE A 52 5.60 5.98 0.91
N VAL A 53 5.13 5.55 2.09
CA VAL A 53 5.93 4.83 3.10
C VAL A 53 5.56 3.35 3.19
N SER A 54 4.55 2.91 2.46
CA SER A 54 4.04 1.54 2.46
C SER A 54 3.91 0.96 1.06
N TYR A 55 3.80 -0.36 1.00
CA TYR A 55 3.55 -1.06 -0.25
C TYR A 55 2.20 -0.65 -0.87
N GLN A 56 2.21 -0.45 -2.19
CA GLN A 56 1.03 -0.09 -2.97
C GLN A 56 0.56 -1.31 -3.77
N VAL A 57 -0.66 -1.79 -3.46
CA VAL A 57 -1.26 -2.95 -4.14
C VAL A 57 -1.65 -2.60 -5.57
N GLU A 58 -1.48 -3.55 -6.48
CA GLU A 58 -1.87 -3.38 -7.89
C GLU A 58 -3.37 -3.05 -8.02
N GLY A 59 -3.70 -2.14 -8.92
CA GLY A 59 -5.08 -1.65 -9.11
C GLY A 59 -5.46 -0.45 -8.24
N THR A 60 -4.69 -0.11 -7.19
CA THR A 60 -4.97 1.06 -6.32
C THR A 60 -4.53 2.36 -6.96
N LEU A 61 -5.15 3.48 -6.55
CA LEU A 61 -4.75 4.82 -7.01
C LEU A 61 -3.30 5.10 -6.63
N GLY A 62 -2.89 4.77 -5.39
CA GLY A 62 -1.52 4.94 -4.95
C GLY A 62 -0.51 4.21 -5.83
N ARG A 63 -0.83 2.97 -6.27
CA ARG A 63 0.03 2.21 -7.18
C ARG A 63 0.13 2.86 -8.56
N ARG A 64 -0.97 3.38 -9.08
CA ARG A 64 -0.97 4.10 -10.37
C ARG A 64 -0.10 5.35 -10.30
N ILE A 65 -0.25 6.17 -9.25
CA ILE A 65 0.56 7.38 -9.06
C ILE A 65 2.05 7.00 -8.90
N GLN A 66 2.36 5.96 -8.13
CA GLN A 66 3.72 5.45 -7.96
C GLN A 66 4.36 5.00 -9.28
N LYS A 67 3.54 4.47 -10.22
CA LYS A 67 3.95 4.09 -11.59
C LYS A 67 4.05 5.27 -12.56
N GLY A 68 3.82 6.51 -12.11
CA GLY A 68 3.98 7.70 -12.93
C GLY A 68 2.68 8.30 -13.48
N TYR A 69 1.50 7.80 -13.13
CA TYR A 69 0.25 8.46 -13.47
C TYR A 69 0.20 9.83 -12.79
N ARG A 70 -0.17 10.85 -13.56
CA ARG A 70 -0.19 12.26 -13.11
C ARG A 70 -1.57 12.90 -13.25
N GLU A 71 -2.61 12.08 -13.31
CA GLU A 71 -4.01 12.51 -13.32
C GLU A 71 -4.91 11.43 -12.70
N PHE A 72 -5.95 11.84 -12.00
CA PHE A 72 -7.02 10.95 -11.52
C PHE A 72 -8.37 11.67 -11.57
N VAL A 73 -9.45 10.90 -11.64
CA VAL A 73 -10.81 11.45 -11.75
C VAL A 73 -11.53 11.31 -10.40
N VAL A 74 -12.08 12.41 -9.93
CA VAL A 74 -12.95 12.46 -8.76
C VAL A 74 -14.39 12.51 -9.22
N LYS A 75 -15.25 11.66 -8.66
CA LYS A 75 -16.69 11.75 -8.88
C LYS A 75 -17.28 12.88 -8.02
N LEU A 76 -17.93 13.82 -8.64
CA LEU A 76 -18.69 14.88 -7.99
C LEU A 76 -20.08 14.36 -7.56
N ALA A 77 -20.74 15.10 -6.68
CA ALA A 77 -22.10 14.77 -6.20
C ALA A 77 -23.14 14.64 -7.33
N ASN A 78 -22.95 15.36 -8.43
CA ASN A 78 -23.80 15.31 -9.64
C ASN A 78 -23.45 14.14 -10.59
N GLY A 79 -22.58 13.22 -10.18
CA GLY A 79 -22.14 12.07 -10.96
C GLY A 79 -21.07 12.36 -12.04
N LYS A 80 -20.75 13.63 -12.30
CA LYS A 80 -19.71 14.01 -13.26
C LYS A 80 -18.31 13.71 -12.72
N GLY A 81 -17.41 13.28 -13.59
CA GLY A 81 -15.98 13.14 -13.26
C GLY A 81 -15.25 14.46 -13.39
N LEU A 82 -14.51 14.84 -12.37
CA LEU A 82 -13.58 15.97 -12.41
C LEU A 82 -12.16 15.41 -12.47
N PRO A 83 -11.40 15.65 -13.57
CA PRO A 83 -9.99 15.30 -13.62
C PRO A 83 -9.19 16.24 -12.73
N ILE A 84 -8.27 15.67 -11.94
CA ILE A 84 -7.31 16.41 -11.10
C ILE A 84 -5.92 16.03 -11.56
N LYS A 85 -5.11 17.03 -11.86
CA LYS A 85 -3.70 16.84 -12.19
C LYS A 85 -2.85 16.70 -10.94
N ILE A 86 -1.76 15.94 -11.05
CA ILE A 86 -0.81 15.74 -9.96
C ILE A 86 0.49 16.46 -10.35
N ASN A 87 0.60 17.70 -9.92
CA ASN A 87 1.78 18.55 -10.10
C ASN A 87 2.76 18.40 -8.93
N MET A 88 2.26 17.98 -7.76
CA MET A 88 3.07 17.73 -6.58
C MET A 88 4.16 16.71 -6.82
N ASN A 89 5.25 16.80 -6.05
CA ASN A 89 6.29 15.78 -6.06
C ASN A 89 5.77 14.44 -5.53
N VAL A 90 6.22 13.35 -6.12
CA VAL A 90 5.85 11.98 -5.67
C VAL A 90 7.10 11.20 -5.38
N GLN A 91 7.23 10.73 -4.15
CA GLN A 91 8.38 9.96 -3.68
C GLN A 91 7.94 8.67 -2.97
N THR A 92 8.83 7.69 -2.93
CA THR A 92 8.63 6.44 -2.19
C THR A 92 9.83 6.20 -1.30
N ILE A 93 9.59 5.99 -0.01
CA ILE A 93 10.62 5.57 0.94
C ILE A 93 10.38 4.10 1.29
N SER A 94 11.41 3.29 1.13
CA SER A 94 11.42 1.91 1.58
C SER A 94 11.99 1.82 3.00
N GLY A 95 11.52 0.82 3.78
CA GLY A 95 12.04 0.56 5.13
C GLY A 95 11.03 0.74 6.28
N PHE A 96 9.90 1.39 6.02
CA PHE A 96 8.82 1.55 7.01
C PHE A 96 7.78 0.41 7.00
N SER A 97 8.10 -0.71 6.32
CA SER A 97 7.17 -1.84 6.26
C SER A 97 7.15 -2.60 7.58
N GLY A 98 5.95 -2.78 8.16
CA GLY A 98 5.72 -3.70 9.28
C GLY A 98 5.59 -5.18 8.85
N HIS A 99 5.67 -5.47 7.55
CA HIS A 99 5.60 -6.83 7.03
C HIS A 99 6.93 -7.56 7.19
N SER A 100 6.85 -8.86 7.49
CA SER A 100 8.02 -9.71 7.58
C SER A 100 8.75 -9.82 6.25
N SER A 101 10.06 -9.70 6.29
CA SER A 101 10.93 -9.94 5.13
C SER A 101 10.93 -11.42 4.74
N ARG A 102 11.35 -11.71 3.51
CA ARG A 102 11.49 -13.09 3.01
C ARG A 102 12.38 -13.96 3.93
N SER A 103 13.46 -13.40 4.46
CA SER A 103 14.35 -14.10 5.38
C SER A 103 13.69 -14.40 6.72
N GLN A 104 12.89 -13.48 7.25
CA GLN A 104 12.14 -13.68 8.48
C GLN A 104 11.09 -14.77 8.31
N ILE A 105 10.34 -14.80 7.18
CA ILE A 105 9.38 -15.87 6.87
C ILE A 105 10.07 -17.23 6.83
N ILE A 106 11.18 -17.36 6.13
CA ILE A 106 11.94 -18.62 6.07
C ILE A 106 12.46 -19.03 7.45
N SER A 107 12.95 -18.08 8.24
CA SER A 107 13.41 -18.33 9.61
C SER A 107 12.27 -18.78 10.52
N PHE A 108 11.10 -18.18 10.39
CA PHE A 108 9.90 -18.58 11.11
C PHE A 108 9.52 -20.04 10.78
N ILE A 109 9.40 -20.38 9.48
CA ILE A 109 9.04 -21.74 9.05
C ILE A 109 10.04 -22.78 9.57
N ARG A 110 11.34 -22.46 9.60
CA ARG A 110 12.37 -23.36 10.15
C ARG A 110 12.17 -23.69 11.62
N LYS A 111 11.58 -22.77 12.39
CA LYS A 111 11.37 -22.90 13.84
C LYS A 111 10.03 -23.53 14.20
N VAL A 112 9.14 -23.74 13.23
CA VAL A 112 7.85 -24.43 13.46
C VAL A 112 8.13 -25.87 13.88
N ASN A 113 7.50 -26.29 14.97
CA ASN A 113 7.61 -27.65 15.50
C ASN A 113 6.20 -28.14 15.94
N PRO A 114 5.71 -29.29 15.47
CA PRO A 114 6.35 -30.16 14.47
C PRO A 114 6.48 -29.47 13.11
N LYS A 115 7.39 -29.96 12.28
CA LYS A 115 7.56 -29.44 10.91
C LYS A 115 6.28 -29.71 10.11
N PRO A 116 5.78 -28.72 9.36
CA PRO A 116 4.63 -28.95 8.50
C PRO A 116 5.00 -29.82 7.31
N ASP A 117 4.12 -30.73 6.93
CA ASP A 117 4.27 -31.58 5.74
C ASP A 117 4.03 -30.75 4.46
N LYS A 118 3.16 -29.76 4.54
CA LYS A 118 2.74 -28.91 3.42
C LYS A 118 2.62 -27.45 3.83
N ILE A 119 2.99 -26.53 2.94
CA ILE A 119 2.86 -25.08 3.13
C ILE A 119 2.07 -24.49 1.97
N ILE A 120 1.07 -23.67 2.28
CA ILE A 120 0.30 -22.91 1.31
C ILE A 120 0.67 -21.44 1.43
N VAL A 121 1.12 -20.83 0.32
CA VAL A 121 1.45 -19.42 0.24
C VAL A 121 0.33 -18.69 -0.47
N ASN A 122 -0.29 -17.73 0.23
CA ASN A 122 -1.42 -16.96 -0.28
C ASN A 122 -1.33 -15.48 0.14
N HIS A 123 -2.38 -14.69 -0.15
CA HIS A 123 -2.53 -13.31 0.28
C HIS A 123 -1.42 -12.38 -0.21
N GLY A 124 -0.92 -12.61 -1.43
CA GLY A 124 0.08 -11.76 -2.08
C GLY A 124 -0.14 -11.70 -3.59
N GLU A 125 0.66 -10.89 -4.28
CA GLU A 125 0.72 -10.94 -5.74
C GLU A 125 1.15 -12.33 -6.21
N ALA A 126 0.49 -12.86 -7.25
CA ALA A 126 0.69 -14.23 -7.73
C ALA A 126 2.18 -14.55 -7.96
N SER A 127 2.91 -13.67 -8.64
CA SER A 127 4.35 -13.83 -8.91
C SER A 127 5.18 -13.93 -7.63
N ARG A 128 4.82 -13.16 -6.60
CA ARG A 128 5.51 -13.17 -5.30
C ARG A 128 5.19 -14.43 -4.51
N CYS A 129 3.93 -14.87 -4.53
CA CYS A 129 3.53 -16.12 -3.89
C CYS A 129 4.26 -17.32 -4.51
N VAL A 130 4.27 -17.42 -5.85
CA VAL A 130 4.99 -18.48 -6.57
C VAL A 130 6.50 -18.45 -6.26
N SER A 131 7.12 -17.26 -6.29
CA SER A 131 8.54 -17.10 -5.97
C SER A 131 8.87 -17.50 -4.54
N LEU A 132 8.02 -17.16 -3.57
CA LEU A 132 8.21 -17.57 -2.18
C LEU A 132 8.01 -19.08 -2.00
N ALA A 133 6.97 -19.65 -2.61
CA ALA A 133 6.71 -21.09 -2.56
C ALA A 133 7.89 -21.91 -3.12
N ALA A 134 8.42 -21.52 -4.28
CA ALA A 134 9.59 -22.17 -4.87
C ALA A 134 10.83 -22.06 -3.96
N LEU A 135 11.04 -20.90 -3.33
CA LEU A 135 12.16 -20.71 -2.41
C LEU A 135 12.02 -21.55 -1.15
N VAL A 136 10.84 -21.62 -0.55
CA VAL A 136 10.56 -22.46 0.63
C VAL A 136 10.81 -23.91 0.31
N HIS A 137 10.23 -24.42 -0.78
CA HIS A 137 10.46 -25.79 -1.25
C HIS A 137 11.94 -26.10 -1.45
N LYS A 138 12.65 -25.22 -2.17
CA LYS A 138 14.09 -25.40 -2.44
C LYS A 138 14.94 -25.46 -1.17
N ARG A 139 14.66 -24.57 -0.19
CA ARG A 139 15.49 -24.43 1.01
C ARG A 139 15.13 -25.37 2.15
N LEU A 140 13.86 -25.69 2.30
CA LEU A 140 13.37 -26.45 3.44
C LEU A 140 12.93 -27.88 3.08
N LYS A 141 12.82 -28.18 1.78
CA LYS A 141 12.36 -29.49 1.26
C LYS A 141 10.95 -29.88 1.74
N ILE A 142 10.11 -28.88 1.98
CA ILE A 142 8.71 -29.05 2.34
C ILE A 142 7.85 -28.85 1.09
N GLU A 143 6.82 -29.65 0.89
CA GLU A 143 5.86 -29.42 -0.19
C GLU A 143 5.23 -28.05 -0.01
N THR A 144 5.32 -27.19 -1.05
CA THR A 144 4.84 -25.82 -0.95
C THR A 144 4.07 -25.45 -2.21
N LYS A 145 2.85 -24.95 -2.04
CA LYS A 145 1.95 -24.53 -3.13
C LYS A 145 1.58 -23.05 -3.00
N ALA A 146 1.38 -22.39 -4.15
CA ALA A 146 0.84 -21.04 -4.25
C ALA A 146 -0.40 -21.10 -5.15
N PRO A 147 -1.59 -21.39 -4.60
CA PRO A 147 -2.81 -21.58 -5.38
C PRO A 147 -3.28 -20.28 -6.02
N LEU A 148 -3.96 -20.42 -7.14
CA LEU A 148 -4.71 -19.33 -7.77
C LEU A 148 -6.01 -19.08 -7.01
N ASN A 149 -6.63 -17.93 -7.26
CA ASN A 149 -7.95 -17.63 -6.69
C ASN A 149 -8.97 -18.69 -7.12
N LYS A 150 -9.71 -19.23 -6.16
CA LYS A 150 -10.71 -20.31 -6.33
C LYS A 150 -10.13 -21.67 -6.72
N GLU A 151 -8.83 -21.85 -6.69
CA GLU A 151 -8.21 -23.16 -6.87
C GLU A 151 -8.45 -24.03 -5.62
N THR A 152 -8.90 -25.25 -5.81
CA THR A 152 -9.07 -26.24 -4.73
C THR A 152 -7.77 -27.01 -4.54
N ILE A 153 -7.32 -27.09 -3.29
CA ILE A 153 -6.15 -27.88 -2.90
C ILE A 153 -6.60 -29.04 -2.03
N ILE A 154 -6.14 -30.23 -2.34
CA ILE A 154 -6.28 -31.40 -1.47
C ILE A 154 -5.08 -31.39 -0.51
N LEU A 155 -5.39 -31.40 0.80
CA LEU A 155 -4.41 -31.42 1.88
C LEU A 155 -3.98 -32.82 2.23
#